data_9f4ddb5b1644177399e066e23e7b0794
#
_entry.id   9f4ddb5b1644177399e066e23e7b0794
#
_cell.length_a   1.000
_cell.length_b   1.000
_cell.length_c   1.000
_cell.angle_alpha   90.00
_cell.angle_beta   90.00
_cell.angle_gamma   90.00
#
_symmetry.space_group_name_H-M   'P 1'
#
loop_
_entity.id
_entity.type
_entity.pdbx_description
1 polymer ?
#
loop_
_entity_poly.entity_id
_entity_poly.type
_entity_poly.pdbx_seq_one_letter_code
_entity_poly.pdbx_strand_id
1 'polypeptide(L)'
;MPNNRPRYSIVAPVYNEEETLPEFYRRMRAVLDALDGPSELVLVNDGSRDRSLEVAKELQTQDPRIKIVSFSRNFSHQIAITAGMDYAEGEAVVIIDSDLQDPPEVIPQLVAKWKEGYQVVYAQREKRQGETFFKLFTAAVFYRLIHRLASIDIPQDTGDFRLVDRQVVLALRRMREHHRFMRGLSVWVGFKQTGVQYVRHERFAGSTNYPVGKMVKFAADAITGFSYVPLQLATTLGFWVSGLALLVMPVVAVL
;
A
#
# COMPACT_ATOMS: atom_id res chain seq x y z
N MET A 1 -16.83 -30.42 9.70
CA MET A 1 -17.01 -29.14 10.43
C MET A 1 -17.20 -28.06 9.38
N PRO A 2 -18.19 -27.16 9.44
CA PRO A 2 -18.29 -26.07 8.49
C PRO A 2 -16.99 -25.27 8.53
N ASN A 3 -16.49 -24.94 7.34
CA ASN A 3 -15.23 -24.20 7.17
C ASN A 3 -15.46 -22.79 7.73
N ASN A 4 -15.06 -22.55 8.97
CA ASN A 4 -15.32 -21.31 9.72
C ASN A 4 -14.35 -20.19 9.29
N ARG A 5 -13.86 -20.24 8.04
CA ARG A 5 -12.99 -19.21 7.50
C ARG A 5 -13.84 -17.99 7.09
N PRO A 6 -13.37 -16.78 7.39
CA PRO A 6 -14.05 -15.58 6.93
C PRO A 6 -14.04 -15.56 5.40
N ARG A 7 -15.09 -15.01 4.80
CA ARG A 7 -15.13 -14.70 3.38
C ARG A 7 -14.35 -13.42 3.07
N TYR A 8 -14.44 -12.48 3.98
CA TYR A 8 -13.81 -11.17 3.85
C TYR A 8 -12.85 -10.89 5.00
N SER A 9 -11.64 -10.45 4.69
CA SER A 9 -10.71 -9.89 5.68
C SER A 9 -10.47 -8.42 5.35
N ILE A 10 -10.62 -7.56 6.33
CA ILE A 10 -10.25 -6.15 6.20
C ILE A 10 -8.97 -5.94 6.99
N VAL A 11 -7.93 -5.47 6.33
CA VAL A 11 -6.61 -5.17 6.91
C VAL A 11 -6.47 -3.67 7.06
N ALA A 12 -6.29 -3.20 8.28
CA ALA A 12 -6.11 -1.79 8.58
C ALA A 12 -4.82 -1.57 9.40
N PRO A 13 -3.77 -0.96 8.81
CA PRO A 13 -2.62 -0.47 9.55
C PRO A 13 -3.02 0.65 10.51
N VAL A 14 -2.46 0.64 11.72
CA VAL A 14 -2.72 1.62 12.78
C VAL A 14 -1.39 2.14 13.31
N TYR A 15 -1.18 3.46 13.28
CA TYR A 15 -0.01 4.10 13.88
C TYR A 15 -0.34 5.48 14.42
N ASN A 16 -0.46 5.61 15.75
CA ASN A 16 -0.84 6.82 16.46
C ASN A 16 -2.22 7.35 15.99
N GLU A 17 -3.24 6.52 16.10
CA GLU A 17 -4.61 6.80 15.65
C GLU A 17 -5.62 6.61 16.81
N GLU A 18 -5.22 6.91 18.06
CA GLU A 18 -6.08 6.75 19.24
C GLU A 18 -7.41 7.52 19.15
N GLU A 19 -7.38 8.71 18.50
CA GLU A 19 -8.57 9.55 18.32
C GLU A 19 -9.45 9.07 17.16
N THR A 20 -8.86 8.48 16.12
CA THR A 20 -9.53 8.12 14.87
C THR A 20 -10.11 6.71 14.93
N LEU A 21 -9.43 5.80 15.63
CA LEU A 21 -9.73 4.37 15.62
C LEU A 21 -11.16 4.02 16.12
N PRO A 22 -11.74 4.70 17.13
CA PRO A 22 -13.12 4.42 17.54
C PRO A 22 -14.14 4.73 16.44
N GLU A 23 -14.00 5.86 15.74
CA GLU A 23 -14.89 6.25 14.65
C GLU A 23 -14.67 5.38 13.41
N PHE A 24 -13.41 5.05 13.10
CA PHE A 24 -13.08 4.09 12.04
C PHE A 24 -13.79 2.75 12.28
N TYR A 25 -13.71 2.22 13.50
CA TYR A 25 -14.39 0.97 13.84
C TYR A 25 -15.91 1.10 13.77
N ARG A 26 -16.48 2.18 14.27
CA ARG A 26 -17.94 2.41 14.20
C ARG A 26 -18.46 2.32 12.76
N ARG A 27 -17.78 2.97 11.81
CA ARG A 27 -18.12 2.93 10.38
C ARG A 27 -17.83 1.57 9.77
N MET A 28 -16.68 0.98 10.10
CA MET A 28 -16.28 -0.33 9.61
C MET A 28 -17.26 -1.42 10.07
N ARG A 29 -17.72 -1.38 11.31
CA ARG A 29 -18.70 -2.33 11.83
C ARG A 29 -19.97 -2.35 10.98
N ALA A 30 -20.50 -1.19 10.62
CA ALA A 30 -21.67 -1.11 9.75
C ALA A 30 -21.41 -1.76 8.36
N VAL A 31 -20.21 -1.60 7.82
CA VAL A 31 -19.80 -2.26 6.57
C VAL A 31 -19.71 -3.78 6.76
N LEU A 32 -19.02 -4.25 7.82
CA LEU A 32 -18.89 -5.67 8.11
C LEU A 32 -20.25 -6.37 8.29
N ASP A 33 -21.20 -5.69 8.94
CA ASP A 33 -22.55 -6.20 9.20
C ASP A 33 -23.40 -6.24 7.90
N ALA A 34 -23.07 -5.42 6.90
CA ALA A 34 -23.75 -5.38 5.60
C ALA A 34 -23.16 -6.34 4.55
N LEU A 35 -21.99 -6.94 4.80
CA LEU A 35 -21.39 -7.90 3.87
C LEU A 35 -22.16 -9.23 3.88
N ASP A 36 -22.24 -9.88 2.73
CA ASP A 36 -22.99 -11.14 2.52
C ASP A 36 -22.23 -12.40 2.95
N GLY A 37 -21.36 -12.32 3.93
CA GLY A 37 -20.60 -13.46 4.44
C GLY A 37 -19.78 -13.14 5.68
N PRO A 38 -19.23 -14.18 6.33
CA PRO A 38 -18.39 -14.01 7.51
C PRO A 38 -17.21 -13.08 7.22
N SER A 39 -16.93 -12.16 8.11
CA SER A 39 -15.88 -11.16 7.95
C SER A 39 -15.01 -11.05 9.20
N GLU A 40 -13.78 -10.58 9.02
CA GLU A 40 -12.84 -10.24 10.08
C GLU A 40 -12.18 -8.87 9.82
N LEU A 41 -11.78 -8.21 10.88
CA LEU A 41 -11.00 -6.98 10.85
C LEU A 41 -9.63 -7.22 11.48
N VAL A 42 -8.57 -7.13 10.69
CA VAL A 42 -7.18 -7.29 11.13
C VAL A 42 -6.57 -5.92 11.33
N LEU A 43 -6.49 -5.47 12.58
CA LEU A 43 -5.81 -4.23 12.97
C LEU A 43 -4.32 -4.51 13.16
N VAL A 44 -3.47 -3.81 12.43
CA VAL A 44 -2.01 -3.97 12.53
C VAL A 44 -1.41 -2.74 13.19
N ASN A 45 -1.15 -2.82 14.49
CA ASN A 45 -0.47 -1.76 15.23
C ASN A 45 1.02 -1.73 14.85
N ASP A 46 1.44 -0.70 14.12
CA ASP A 46 2.82 -0.49 13.68
C ASP A 46 3.67 0.21 14.76
N GLY A 47 3.62 -0.31 16.00
CA GLY A 47 4.39 0.20 17.11
C GLY A 47 3.99 1.61 17.53
N SER A 48 2.69 1.88 17.68
CA SER A 48 2.16 3.16 18.17
C SER A 48 2.74 3.53 19.53
N ARG A 49 2.85 4.83 19.76
CA ARG A 49 3.38 5.42 21.01
C ARG A 49 2.29 6.06 21.87
N ASP A 50 1.11 6.17 21.31
CA ASP A 50 -0.11 6.63 21.96
C ASP A 50 -0.96 5.44 22.45
N ARG A 51 -2.21 5.65 22.81
CA ARG A 51 -3.13 4.64 23.29
C ARG A 51 -3.81 3.81 22.18
N SER A 52 -3.35 3.89 20.94
CA SER A 52 -3.97 3.15 19.82
C SER A 52 -4.06 1.63 20.08
N LEU A 53 -3.04 1.04 20.69
CA LEU A 53 -3.05 -0.40 21.00
C LEU A 53 -4.07 -0.76 22.07
N GLU A 54 -4.19 0.07 23.12
CA GLU A 54 -5.18 -0.08 24.18
C GLU A 54 -6.59 0.02 23.61
N VAL A 55 -6.85 1.06 22.80
CA VAL A 55 -8.14 1.26 22.11
C VAL A 55 -8.47 0.04 21.22
N ALA A 56 -7.50 -0.47 20.44
CA ALA A 56 -7.71 -1.66 19.61
C ALA A 56 -8.11 -2.88 20.45
N LYS A 57 -7.46 -3.09 21.62
CA LYS A 57 -7.82 -4.19 22.56
C LYS A 57 -9.19 -4.01 23.16
N GLU A 58 -9.58 -2.79 23.53
CA GLU A 58 -10.93 -2.50 24.02
C GLU A 58 -11.99 -2.84 22.96
N LEU A 59 -11.75 -2.47 21.70
CA LEU A 59 -12.63 -2.81 20.57
C LEU A 59 -12.70 -4.34 20.34
N GLN A 60 -11.58 -5.04 20.46
CA GLN A 60 -11.54 -6.50 20.32
C GLN A 60 -12.38 -7.22 21.39
N THR A 61 -12.46 -6.69 22.62
CA THR A 61 -13.34 -7.28 23.65
C THR A 61 -14.83 -7.14 23.32
N GLN A 62 -15.19 -6.14 22.48
CA GLN A 62 -16.57 -5.86 22.08
C GLN A 62 -16.96 -6.62 20.80
N ASP A 63 -16.00 -6.95 19.94
CA ASP A 63 -16.24 -7.62 18.67
C ASP A 63 -15.19 -8.71 18.40
N PRO A 64 -15.58 -10.01 18.49
CA PRO A 64 -14.65 -11.12 18.28
C PRO A 64 -14.12 -11.24 16.83
N ARG A 65 -14.68 -10.48 15.89
CA ARG A 65 -14.17 -10.40 14.51
C ARG A 65 -12.85 -9.66 14.42
N ILE A 66 -12.48 -8.88 15.46
CA ILE A 66 -11.24 -8.09 15.45
C ILE A 66 -10.07 -8.98 15.84
N LYS A 67 -9.08 -9.03 14.96
CA LYS A 67 -7.75 -9.60 15.21
C LYS A 67 -6.73 -8.47 15.33
N ILE A 68 -5.79 -8.57 16.26
CA ILE A 68 -4.74 -7.57 16.46
C ILE A 68 -3.39 -8.20 16.21
N VAL A 69 -2.62 -7.59 15.30
CA VAL A 69 -1.19 -7.85 15.10
C VAL A 69 -0.44 -6.63 15.62
N SER A 70 0.49 -6.80 16.57
CA SER A 70 1.23 -5.68 17.15
C SER A 70 2.72 -5.84 16.97
N PHE A 71 3.36 -4.81 16.41
CA PHE A 71 4.79 -4.76 16.22
C PHE A 71 5.50 -4.19 17.44
N SER A 72 6.74 -4.62 17.65
CA SER A 72 7.61 -4.14 18.73
C SER A 72 8.09 -2.69 18.54
N ARG A 73 8.08 -2.18 17.29
CA ARG A 73 8.41 -0.81 16.91
C ARG A 73 7.76 -0.47 15.57
N ASN A 74 7.86 0.78 15.14
CA ASN A 74 7.43 1.15 13.79
C ASN A 74 8.36 0.54 12.73
N PHE A 75 7.76 -0.26 11.82
CA PHE A 75 8.40 -0.89 10.66
C PHE A 75 7.96 -0.27 9.34
N SER A 76 7.06 0.66 9.36
CA SER A 76 6.43 1.36 8.24
C SER A 76 5.16 0.72 7.71
N HIS A 77 4.33 1.58 7.14
CA HIS A 77 3.01 1.27 6.60
C HIS A 77 2.97 0.05 5.66
N GLN A 78 3.93 -0.08 4.72
CA GLN A 78 3.96 -1.20 3.77
C GLN A 78 4.24 -2.55 4.44
N ILE A 79 5.01 -2.56 5.53
CA ILE A 79 5.26 -3.77 6.32
C ILE A 79 4.03 -4.13 7.14
N ALA A 80 3.32 -3.13 7.69
CA ALA A 80 2.07 -3.35 8.41
C ALA A 80 0.98 -3.95 7.49
N ILE A 81 0.81 -3.43 6.26
CA ILE A 81 -0.06 -4.03 5.25
C ILE A 81 0.34 -5.48 4.98
N THR A 82 1.64 -5.74 4.80
CA THR A 82 2.14 -7.09 4.52
C THR A 82 1.80 -8.07 5.63
N ALA A 83 2.05 -7.68 6.89
CA ALA A 83 1.72 -8.52 8.03
C ALA A 83 0.20 -8.75 8.12
N GLY A 84 -0.61 -7.71 7.95
CA GLY A 84 -2.05 -7.85 7.93
C GLY A 84 -2.53 -8.86 6.88
N MET A 85 -1.99 -8.83 5.67
CA MET A 85 -2.29 -9.82 4.63
C MET A 85 -1.79 -11.24 5.00
N ASP A 86 -0.65 -11.34 5.71
CA ASP A 86 -0.13 -12.65 6.16
C ASP A 86 -1.06 -13.29 7.21
N TYR A 87 -1.73 -12.50 8.03
CA TYR A 87 -2.68 -12.99 9.03
C TYR A 87 -4.13 -13.05 8.54
N ALA A 88 -4.46 -12.38 7.44
CA ALA A 88 -5.79 -12.42 6.85
C ALA A 88 -6.14 -13.81 6.31
N GLU A 89 -7.35 -14.32 6.61
CA GLU A 89 -7.80 -15.66 6.22
C GLU A 89 -8.92 -15.66 5.17
N GLY A 90 -9.52 -14.50 4.86
CA GLY A 90 -10.63 -14.34 3.93
C GLY A 90 -10.33 -14.72 2.49
N GLU A 91 -11.36 -15.04 1.72
CA GLU A 91 -11.27 -15.27 0.26
C GLU A 91 -10.92 -13.98 -0.48
N ALA A 92 -11.45 -12.86 -0.02
CA ALA A 92 -11.09 -11.52 -0.46
C ALA A 92 -10.52 -10.72 0.71
N VAL A 93 -9.41 -10.02 0.47
CA VAL A 93 -8.71 -9.20 1.47
C VAL A 93 -8.75 -7.76 1.04
N VAL A 94 -9.36 -6.91 1.87
CA VAL A 94 -9.41 -5.46 1.66
C VAL A 94 -8.30 -4.81 2.49
N ILE A 95 -7.56 -3.92 1.89
CA ILE A 95 -6.55 -3.07 2.56
C ILE A 95 -7.12 -1.66 2.60
N ILE A 96 -7.17 -1.05 3.79
CA ILE A 96 -7.70 0.31 3.99
C ILE A 96 -6.94 1.02 5.11
N ASP A 97 -6.68 2.33 4.98
CA ASP A 97 -6.07 3.14 6.02
C ASP A 97 -7.07 3.46 7.14
N SER A 98 -6.61 3.50 8.39
CA SER A 98 -7.46 3.77 9.56
C SER A 98 -7.72 5.26 9.83
N ASP A 99 -7.17 6.17 9.01
CA ASP A 99 -7.23 7.63 9.17
C ASP A 99 -8.54 8.28 8.66
N LEU A 100 -9.50 7.47 8.20
CA LEU A 100 -10.81 7.88 7.67
C LEU A 100 -10.76 8.76 6.40
N GLN A 101 -9.60 8.92 5.78
CA GLN A 101 -9.53 9.61 4.49
C GLN A 101 -10.15 8.75 3.37
N ASP A 102 -9.99 7.45 3.47
CA ASP A 102 -10.58 6.48 2.56
C ASP A 102 -11.85 5.89 3.22
N PRO A 103 -13.06 6.16 2.69
CA PRO A 103 -14.31 5.79 3.36
C PRO A 103 -14.55 4.28 3.31
N PRO A 104 -14.77 3.60 4.46
CA PRO A 104 -15.10 2.17 4.50
C PRO A 104 -16.32 1.78 3.67
N GLU A 105 -17.24 2.70 3.46
CA GLU A 105 -18.49 2.53 2.68
C GLU A 105 -18.25 2.23 1.20
N VAL A 106 -17.02 2.38 0.69
CA VAL A 106 -16.63 1.96 -0.67
C VAL A 106 -16.40 0.45 -0.76
N ILE A 107 -16.14 -0.24 0.35
CA ILE A 107 -15.84 -1.68 0.37
C ILE A 107 -16.89 -2.54 -0.35
N PRO A 108 -18.21 -2.33 -0.17
CA PRO A 108 -19.22 -3.09 -0.90
C PRO A 108 -19.09 -2.97 -2.43
N GLN A 109 -18.65 -1.82 -2.96
CA GLN A 109 -18.43 -1.63 -4.39
C GLN A 109 -17.20 -2.40 -4.87
N LEU A 110 -16.12 -2.44 -4.06
CA LEU A 110 -14.94 -3.28 -4.35
C LEU A 110 -15.34 -4.77 -4.38
N VAL A 111 -16.14 -5.20 -3.41
CA VAL A 111 -16.66 -6.57 -3.34
C VAL A 111 -17.52 -6.92 -4.55
N ALA A 112 -18.37 -6.00 -5.02
CA ALA A 112 -19.19 -6.21 -6.22
C ALA A 112 -18.31 -6.49 -7.44
N LYS A 113 -17.24 -5.70 -7.65
CA LYS A 113 -16.29 -5.91 -8.74
C LYS A 113 -15.48 -7.20 -8.62
N TRP A 114 -15.10 -7.58 -7.40
CA TRP A 114 -14.46 -8.86 -7.16
C TRP A 114 -15.38 -10.04 -7.55
N LYS A 115 -16.68 -9.97 -7.24
CA LYS A 115 -17.68 -10.97 -7.65
C LYS A 115 -17.88 -11.04 -9.16
N GLU A 116 -17.60 -9.96 -9.92
CA GLU A 116 -17.55 -9.96 -11.38
C GLU A 116 -16.31 -10.69 -11.95
N GLY A 117 -15.41 -11.22 -11.08
CA GLY A 117 -14.22 -11.98 -11.46
C GLY A 117 -12.95 -11.14 -11.61
N TYR A 118 -12.91 -9.91 -11.08
CA TYR A 118 -11.68 -9.16 -10.95
C TYR A 118 -10.94 -9.56 -9.68
N GLN A 119 -9.66 -9.90 -9.81
CA GLN A 119 -8.85 -10.41 -8.69
C GLN A 119 -8.15 -9.29 -7.91
N VAL A 120 -8.00 -8.12 -8.51
CA VAL A 120 -7.54 -6.90 -7.85
C VAL A 120 -8.52 -5.78 -8.18
N VAL A 121 -9.11 -5.16 -7.16
CA VAL A 121 -10.01 -4.01 -7.31
C VAL A 121 -9.44 -2.86 -6.50
N TYR A 122 -8.87 -1.86 -7.16
CA TYR A 122 -8.30 -0.69 -6.50
C TYR A 122 -9.30 0.45 -6.40
N ALA A 123 -9.29 1.16 -5.28
CA ALA A 123 -10.05 2.39 -5.13
C ALA A 123 -9.26 3.54 -5.79
N GLN A 124 -9.89 4.21 -6.75
CA GLN A 124 -9.33 5.32 -7.50
C GLN A 124 -9.97 6.62 -7.07
N ARG A 125 -9.15 7.59 -6.68
CA ARG A 125 -9.61 8.90 -6.23
C ARG A 125 -10.14 9.69 -7.41
N GLU A 126 -11.32 10.27 -7.27
CA GLU A 126 -11.80 11.27 -8.21
C GLU A 126 -10.86 12.49 -8.21
N LYS A 127 -10.60 13.02 -9.42
CA LYS A 127 -9.71 14.18 -9.56
C LYS A 127 -10.29 15.37 -8.78
N ARG A 128 -9.53 15.93 -7.85
CA ARG A 128 -9.89 17.19 -7.20
C ARG A 128 -9.86 18.32 -8.23
N GLN A 129 -10.95 19.04 -8.37
CA GLN A 129 -10.97 20.32 -9.05
C GLN A 129 -10.14 21.32 -8.21
N GLY A 130 -9.11 21.96 -8.81
CA GLY A 130 -8.32 23.03 -8.14
C GLY A 130 -6.87 22.66 -7.79
N GLU A 131 -6.31 21.58 -8.31
CA GLU A 131 -4.87 21.30 -8.13
C GLU A 131 -4.02 22.29 -8.96
N THR A 132 -2.97 22.83 -8.33
CA THR A 132 -2.04 23.78 -8.96
C THR A 132 -1.34 23.13 -10.15
N PHE A 133 -1.21 23.84 -11.28
CA PHE A 133 -0.53 23.37 -12.50
C PHE A 133 0.86 22.78 -12.23
N PHE A 134 1.62 23.37 -11.31
CA PHE A 134 2.94 22.87 -10.91
C PHE A 134 2.87 21.47 -10.27
N LYS A 135 1.87 21.21 -9.43
CA LYS A 135 1.67 19.90 -8.80
C LYS A 135 1.27 18.83 -9.81
N LEU A 136 0.39 19.19 -10.76
CA LEU A 136 -0.01 18.30 -11.86
C LEU A 136 1.17 18.01 -12.79
N PHE A 137 1.99 19.02 -13.12
CA PHE A 137 3.16 18.83 -13.96
C PHE A 137 4.21 17.93 -13.31
N THR A 138 4.57 18.19 -12.04
CA THR A 138 5.54 17.35 -11.31
C THR A 138 5.05 15.91 -11.14
N ALA A 139 3.75 15.71 -10.87
CA ALA A 139 3.14 14.38 -10.82
C ALA A 139 3.19 13.69 -12.21
N ALA A 140 2.84 14.40 -13.29
CA ALA A 140 2.89 13.85 -14.65
C ALA A 140 4.31 13.47 -15.07
N VAL A 141 5.31 14.29 -14.76
CA VAL A 141 6.73 13.98 -15.01
C VAL A 141 7.14 12.75 -14.20
N PHE A 142 6.79 12.69 -12.92
CA PHE A 142 7.09 11.57 -12.04
C PHE A 142 6.47 10.25 -12.55
N TYR A 143 5.17 10.25 -12.87
CA TYR A 143 4.51 9.05 -13.40
C TYR A 143 5.05 8.63 -14.77
N ARG A 144 5.38 9.60 -15.65
CA ARG A 144 6.00 9.29 -16.95
C ARG A 144 7.40 8.71 -16.80
N LEU A 145 8.17 9.18 -15.80
CA LEU A 145 9.49 8.65 -15.49
C LEU A 145 9.38 7.22 -14.93
N ILE A 146 8.49 6.99 -13.97
CA ILE A 146 8.23 5.64 -13.43
C ILE A 146 7.76 4.70 -14.53
N HIS A 147 6.80 5.10 -15.36
CA HIS A 147 6.29 4.28 -16.46
C HIS A 147 7.40 3.89 -17.48
N ARG A 148 8.37 4.80 -17.72
CA ARG A 148 9.53 4.49 -18.58
C ARG A 148 10.58 3.62 -17.91
N LEU A 149 10.79 3.78 -16.61
CA LEU A 149 11.84 3.12 -15.85
C LEU A 149 11.38 1.81 -15.23
N ALA A 150 10.14 1.75 -14.74
CA ALA A 150 9.51 0.55 -14.23
C ALA A 150 8.64 -0.06 -15.33
N SER A 151 8.87 -1.31 -15.70
CA SER A 151 8.08 -2.03 -16.73
C SER A 151 6.66 -2.39 -16.26
N ILE A 152 6.04 -1.53 -15.42
CA ILE A 152 4.70 -1.73 -14.83
C ILE A 152 3.85 -0.47 -14.99
N ASP A 153 2.60 -0.67 -15.39
CA ASP A 153 1.61 0.40 -15.55
C ASP A 153 0.77 0.55 -14.27
N ILE A 154 1.28 1.38 -13.33
CA ILE A 154 0.58 1.63 -12.07
C ILE A 154 -0.55 2.63 -12.33
N PRO A 155 -1.82 2.28 -12.00
CA PRO A 155 -2.94 3.19 -12.18
C PRO A 155 -2.73 4.50 -11.40
N GLN A 156 -3.02 5.63 -12.07
CA GLN A 156 -2.89 6.96 -11.45
C GLN A 156 -3.99 7.18 -10.41
N ASP A 157 -3.73 8.09 -9.47
CA ASP A 157 -4.67 8.50 -8.42
C ASP A 157 -5.16 7.35 -7.51
N THR A 158 -4.34 6.29 -7.38
CA THR A 158 -4.64 5.17 -6.49
C THR A 158 -3.80 5.21 -5.22
N GLY A 159 -4.46 4.90 -4.08
CA GLY A 159 -3.83 4.65 -2.79
C GLY A 159 -3.51 3.16 -2.57
N ASP A 160 -3.28 2.79 -1.31
CA ASP A 160 -3.18 1.39 -0.93
C ASP A 160 -4.55 0.75 -0.73
N PHE A 161 -5.64 1.55 -0.69
CA PHE A 161 -7.02 1.09 -0.58
C PHE A 161 -7.41 0.23 -1.79
N ARG A 162 -7.55 -1.05 -1.55
CA ARG A 162 -7.90 -2.05 -2.58
C ARG A 162 -8.43 -3.34 -1.97
N LEU A 163 -9.14 -4.09 -2.78
CA LEU A 163 -9.49 -5.49 -2.53
C LEU A 163 -8.59 -6.38 -3.39
N VAL A 164 -8.06 -7.44 -2.80
CA VAL A 164 -7.28 -8.47 -3.48
C VAL A 164 -7.85 -9.85 -3.20
N ASP A 165 -7.97 -10.68 -4.23
CA ASP A 165 -8.38 -12.08 -4.12
C ASP A 165 -7.34 -12.91 -3.35
N ARG A 166 -7.76 -14.01 -2.76
CA ARG A 166 -6.88 -14.95 -2.05
C ARG A 166 -5.69 -15.41 -2.91
N GLN A 167 -5.89 -15.66 -4.19
CA GLN A 167 -4.81 -16.08 -5.09
C GLN A 167 -3.73 -15.00 -5.21
N VAL A 168 -4.14 -13.73 -5.28
CA VAL A 168 -3.23 -12.58 -5.30
C VAL A 168 -2.46 -12.49 -3.97
N VAL A 169 -3.16 -12.62 -2.84
CA VAL A 169 -2.51 -12.65 -1.51
C VAL A 169 -1.46 -13.75 -1.43
N LEU A 170 -1.77 -14.95 -1.90
CA LEU A 170 -0.84 -16.07 -1.88
C LEU A 170 0.37 -15.84 -2.81
N ALA A 171 0.19 -15.20 -3.95
CA ALA A 171 1.28 -14.79 -4.83
C ALA A 171 2.18 -13.74 -4.14
N LEU A 172 1.58 -12.71 -3.54
CA LEU A 172 2.29 -11.64 -2.82
C LEU A 172 3.02 -12.16 -1.57
N ARG A 173 2.50 -13.19 -0.91
CA ARG A 173 3.16 -13.87 0.22
C ARG A 173 4.47 -14.57 -0.17
N ARG A 174 4.62 -15.00 -1.42
CA ARG A 174 5.85 -15.61 -1.94
C ARG A 174 6.92 -14.59 -2.30
N MET A 175 6.53 -13.33 -2.47
CA MET A 175 7.41 -12.22 -2.78
C MET A 175 7.82 -11.56 -1.45
N ARG A 176 9.10 -11.69 -1.06
CA ARG A 176 9.61 -11.25 0.26
C ARG A 176 10.67 -10.16 0.14
N GLU A 177 10.48 -9.25 -0.82
CA GLU A 177 11.32 -8.07 -0.97
C GLU A 177 11.33 -7.25 0.32
N HIS A 178 12.50 -6.74 0.71
CA HIS A 178 12.64 -5.92 1.92
C HIS A 178 11.95 -4.55 1.75
N HIS A 179 12.09 -3.94 0.59
CA HIS A 179 11.40 -2.69 0.24
C HIS A 179 10.15 -3.00 -0.57
N ARG A 180 9.04 -3.10 0.11
CA ARG A 180 7.75 -3.43 -0.51
C ARG A 180 7.01 -2.18 -0.97
N PHE A 181 6.43 -2.24 -2.15
CA PHE A 181 5.54 -1.23 -2.69
C PHE A 181 4.30 -1.93 -3.22
N MET A 182 3.27 -2.04 -2.37
CA MET A 182 2.10 -2.90 -2.63
C MET A 182 1.36 -2.54 -3.90
N ARG A 183 1.32 -1.25 -4.27
CA ARG A 183 0.71 -0.80 -5.54
C ARG A 183 1.40 -1.39 -6.75
N GLY A 184 2.73 -1.35 -6.77
CA GLY A 184 3.54 -1.93 -7.83
C GLY A 184 3.45 -3.45 -7.85
N LEU A 185 3.58 -4.10 -6.69
CA LEU A 185 3.53 -5.55 -6.56
C LEU A 185 2.18 -6.12 -7.03
N SER A 186 1.06 -5.45 -6.68
CA SER A 186 -0.28 -5.90 -7.12
C SER A 186 -0.50 -5.80 -8.63
N VAL A 187 0.19 -4.88 -9.31
CA VAL A 187 0.21 -4.81 -10.78
C VAL A 187 1.14 -5.85 -11.37
N TRP A 188 2.34 -6.00 -10.77
CA TRP A 188 3.39 -6.87 -11.28
C TRP A 188 3.00 -8.36 -11.31
N VAL A 189 2.17 -8.82 -10.36
CA VAL A 189 1.66 -10.20 -10.35
C VAL A 189 0.72 -10.54 -11.51
N GLY A 190 0.25 -9.55 -12.29
CA GLY A 190 -0.45 -9.74 -13.56
C GLY A 190 -1.88 -10.26 -13.50
N PHE A 191 -2.54 -10.25 -12.34
CA PHE A 191 -3.94 -10.63 -12.21
C PHE A 191 -4.89 -9.58 -12.81
N LYS A 192 -6.12 -10.00 -13.18
CA LYS A 192 -7.14 -9.13 -13.76
C LYS A 192 -7.56 -8.03 -12.78
N GLN A 193 -7.43 -6.76 -13.19
CA GLN A 193 -7.65 -5.61 -12.33
C GLN A 193 -8.71 -4.67 -12.86
N THR A 194 -9.36 -3.94 -11.94
CA THR A 194 -10.26 -2.82 -12.26
C THR A 194 -10.23 -1.78 -11.15
N GLY A 195 -10.70 -0.56 -11.44
CA GLY A 195 -10.84 0.53 -10.49
C GLY A 195 -12.29 0.81 -10.12
N VAL A 196 -12.51 1.28 -8.90
CA VAL A 196 -13.77 1.88 -8.42
C VAL A 196 -13.46 3.32 -8.02
N GLN A 197 -14.17 4.27 -8.62
CA GLN A 197 -13.97 5.69 -8.29
C GLN A 197 -14.62 6.04 -6.95
N TYR A 198 -13.93 6.88 -6.16
CA TYR A 198 -14.46 7.38 -4.90
C TYR A 198 -13.95 8.78 -4.59
N VAL A 199 -14.71 9.50 -3.77
CA VAL A 199 -14.30 10.81 -3.25
C VAL A 199 -13.53 10.62 -1.95
N ARG A 200 -12.27 11.08 -1.93
CA ARG A 200 -11.44 11.04 -0.72
C ARG A 200 -11.85 12.16 0.24
N HIS A 201 -12.04 11.81 1.50
CA HIS A 201 -12.38 12.78 2.56
C HIS A 201 -11.14 13.52 3.08
N GLU A 202 -11.36 14.62 3.77
CA GLU A 202 -10.32 15.24 4.59
C GLU A 202 -9.99 14.36 5.79
N ARG A 203 -8.78 14.46 6.32
CA ARG A 203 -8.37 13.68 7.48
C ARG A 203 -9.22 14.07 8.68
N PHE A 204 -9.73 13.07 9.41
CA PHE A 204 -10.61 13.29 10.57
C PHE A 204 -9.87 13.93 11.74
N ALA A 205 -8.63 13.51 12.04
CA ALA A 205 -7.75 14.03 13.07
C ALA A 205 -6.27 13.93 12.69
N GLY A 206 -5.40 14.66 13.39
CA GLY A 206 -3.95 14.63 13.21
C GLY A 206 -3.41 15.53 12.10
N SER A 207 -2.09 15.79 12.11
CA SER A 207 -1.40 16.64 11.14
C SER A 207 -0.59 15.81 10.14
N THR A 208 -0.66 16.19 8.85
CA THR A 208 0.16 15.55 7.80
C THR A 208 1.54 16.20 7.77
N ASN A 209 2.55 15.56 8.34
CA ASN A 209 3.95 15.92 8.08
C ASN A 209 4.59 14.86 7.18
N TYR A 210 4.40 14.99 5.87
CA TYR A 210 5.15 14.22 4.88
C TYR A 210 6.23 15.13 4.26
N PRO A 211 7.43 15.23 4.87
CA PRO A 211 8.47 16.10 4.37
C PRO A 211 8.94 15.64 2.99
N VAL A 212 9.34 16.60 2.13
CA VAL A 212 9.79 16.36 0.76
C VAL A 212 10.86 15.25 0.69
N GLY A 213 11.76 15.18 1.68
CA GLY A 213 12.77 14.11 1.76
C GLY A 213 12.19 12.69 1.83
N LYS A 214 11.05 12.49 2.51
CA LYS A 214 10.36 11.19 2.52
C LYS A 214 9.74 10.86 1.16
N MET A 215 9.23 11.86 0.44
CA MET A 215 8.70 11.67 -0.92
C MET A 215 9.80 11.26 -1.90
N VAL A 216 10.98 11.91 -1.84
CA VAL A 216 12.13 11.57 -2.69
C VAL A 216 12.63 10.16 -2.38
N LYS A 217 12.75 9.80 -1.10
CA LYS A 217 13.13 8.44 -0.70
C LYS A 217 12.14 7.41 -1.20
N PHE A 218 10.85 7.64 -1.02
CA PHE A 218 9.79 6.75 -1.52
C PHE A 218 9.85 6.57 -3.05
N ALA A 219 10.11 7.66 -3.79
CA ALA A 219 10.30 7.62 -5.24
C ALA A 219 11.54 6.79 -5.63
N ALA A 220 12.65 6.97 -4.93
CA ALA A 220 13.88 6.22 -5.16
C ALA A 220 13.66 4.72 -4.89
N ASP A 221 13.02 4.37 -3.76
CA ASP A 221 12.70 2.99 -3.39
C ASP A 221 11.78 2.33 -4.44
N ALA A 222 10.78 3.05 -4.95
CA ALA A 222 9.90 2.56 -6.02
C ALA A 222 10.66 2.34 -7.34
N ILE A 223 11.54 3.27 -7.75
CA ILE A 223 12.34 3.13 -8.97
C ILE A 223 13.32 1.96 -8.84
N THR A 224 14.05 1.86 -7.74
CA THR A 224 15.06 0.80 -7.55
C THR A 224 14.42 -0.59 -7.35
N GLY A 225 13.20 -0.64 -6.80
CA GLY A 225 12.46 -1.89 -6.61
C GLY A 225 11.90 -2.49 -7.91
N PHE A 226 11.59 -1.65 -8.92
CA PHE A 226 10.93 -2.11 -10.16
C PHE A 226 11.70 -1.79 -11.44
N SER A 227 12.95 -1.33 -11.33
CA SER A 227 13.78 -0.96 -12.47
C SER A 227 15.24 -1.31 -12.25
N TYR A 228 15.88 -1.92 -13.25
CA TYR A 228 17.34 -2.09 -13.26
C TYR A 228 18.08 -0.96 -13.96
N VAL A 229 17.38 0.06 -14.43
CA VAL A 229 18.02 1.21 -15.10
C VAL A 229 19.05 1.90 -14.20
N PRO A 230 18.80 2.16 -12.89
CA PRO A 230 19.82 2.73 -12.02
C PRO A 230 21.08 1.85 -11.92
N LEU A 231 20.91 0.54 -11.84
CA LEU A 231 22.03 -0.41 -11.80
C LEU A 231 22.79 -0.45 -13.13
N GLN A 232 22.07 -0.46 -14.25
CA GLN A 232 22.69 -0.40 -15.60
C GLN A 232 23.47 0.88 -15.80
N LEU A 233 22.94 2.04 -15.36
CA LEU A 233 23.64 3.31 -15.43
C LEU A 233 24.93 3.29 -14.59
N ALA A 234 24.86 2.80 -13.36
CA ALA A 234 26.05 2.66 -12.50
C ALA A 234 27.10 1.73 -13.13
N THR A 235 26.67 0.59 -13.66
CA THR A 235 27.55 -0.36 -14.35
C THR A 235 28.19 0.25 -15.59
N THR A 236 27.40 0.92 -16.43
CA THR A 236 27.88 1.58 -17.65
C THR A 236 28.87 2.69 -17.32
N LEU A 237 28.56 3.55 -16.35
CA LEU A 237 29.49 4.58 -15.86
C LEU A 237 30.78 3.97 -15.31
N GLY A 238 30.68 2.88 -14.54
CA GLY A 238 31.85 2.15 -14.04
C GLY A 238 32.76 1.66 -15.15
N PHE A 239 32.20 1.08 -16.22
CA PHE A 239 32.96 0.66 -17.41
C PHE A 239 33.62 1.83 -18.12
N TRP A 240 32.91 2.95 -18.30
CA TRP A 240 33.49 4.16 -18.92
C TRP A 240 34.65 4.74 -18.10
N VAL A 241 34.47 4.86 -16.78
CA VAL A 241 35.53 5.38 -15.89
C VAL A 241 36.73 4.42 -15.86
N SER A 242 36.50 3.11 -15.79
CA SER A 242 37.56 2.11 -15.82
C SER A 242 38.31 2.10 -17.16
N GLY A 243 37.60 2.20 -18.29
CA GLY A 243 38.20 2.32 -19.62
C GLY A 243 39.06 3.57 -19.76
N LEU A 244 38.56 4.72 -19.28
CA LEU A 244 39.32 5.96 -19.28
C LEU A 244 40.58 5.85 -18.39
N ALA A 245 40.47 5.27 -17.21
CA ALA A 245 41.61 5.06 -16.31
C ALA A 245 42.69 4.18 -16.95
N LEU A 246 42.31 3.09 -17.63
CA LEU A 246 43.23 2.23 -18.35
C LEU A 246 43.94 2.94 -19.50
N LEU A 247 43.27 3.90 -20.16
CA LEU A 247 43.90 4.71 -21.23
C LEU A 247 44.87 5.76 -20.69
N VAL A 248 44.57 6.33 -19.52
CA VAL A 248 45.40 7.38 -18.89
C VAL A 248 46.62 6.79 -18.15
N MET A 249 46.47 5.59 -17.55
CA MET A 249 47.52 4.97 -16.74
C MET A 249 48.87 4.81 -17.47
N PRO A 250 48.96 4.37 -18.76
CA PRO A 250 50.24 4.30 -19.47
C PRO A 250 50.88 5.67 -19.71
N VAL A 251 50.06 6.72 -19.89
CA VAL A 251 50.57 8.08 -20.11
C VAL A 251 51.21 8.63 -18.83
N VAL A 252 50.58 8.40 -17.68
CA VAL A 252 51.12 8.78 -16.37
C VAL A 252 52.37 7.96 -15.98
N ALA A 253 52.46 6.71 -16.42
CA ALA A 253 53.61 5.86 -16.12
C ALA A 253 54.86 6.21 -16.94
N VAL A 254 54.74 6.97 -18.04
CA VAL A 254 55.83 7.39 -18.93
C VAL A 254 56.31 8.82 -18.59
N LEU A 255 55.53 9.60 -17.86
CA LEU A 255 55.91 10.94 -17.35
C LEU A 255 56.62 10.83 -16.00
#